data_6de4a7143447c4aa94f98d85d84f325a
#
_entry.id   6de4a7143447c4aa94f98d85d84f325a
#
_cell.length_a   1.000
_cell.length_b   1.000
_cell.length_c   1.000
_cell.angle_alpha   90.00
_cell.angle_beta   90.00
_cell.angle_gamma   90.00
#
_symmetry.space_group_name_H-M   'P 1'
#
loop_
_entity.id
_entity.type
_entity.pdbx_description
1 polymer ?
#
loop_
_entity_poly.entity_id
_entity_poly.type
_entity_poly.pdbx_seq_one_letter_code
_entity_poly.pdbx_strand_id
1 'polypeptide(L)'
;MPTLKIAFNKTTNVATVLDSGGSVPGGSVEVGTFEHPDATYPDSLVIYHGVRDLLYKRSAKNPAEAGFWPNNIVDMQSVTIDMKATPRLTVATKLPRVVSTIEGEDINWHIDVAGGKAPFTYKWQFKADTAGAVFADIDSGSNASAATATLTLSNVTATSAGTYKVIVTDANGTTVEDTSLLAVGYYEASSLVATPASLALSVADDTTDGKTVTIIAMPVGASAGTLSIKTAPDSGRATATISGNVLTVKPVAAGDATSVVVTNGTVDVTITITVAE
;
A
#
# COMPACT_ATOMS: atom_id res chain seq x y z
N MET A 1 -28.63 -3.78 7.45
CA MET A 1 -28.58 -5.22 7.70
C MET A 1 -28.96 -5.93 6.40
N PRO A 2 -28.26 -6.97 5.98
CA PRO A 2 -28.67 -7.71 4.79
C PRO A 2 -29.94 -8.49 5.05
N THR A 3 -30.84 -8.49 4.05
CA THR A 3 -32.08 -9.25 4.09
C THR A 3 -31.88 -10.57 3.39
N LEU A 4 -32.14 -11.68 4.06
CA LEU A 4 -32.04 -13.02 3.54
C LEU A 4 -33.45 -13.58 3.26
N LYS A 5 -33.56 -14.30 2.14
CA LYS A 5 -34.78 -14.98 1.72
C LYS A 5 -34.66 -16.48 2.01
N ILE A 6 -35.71 -17.10 2.53
CA ILE A 6 -35.76 -18.52 2.78
C ILE A 6 -36.77 -19.18 1.83
N ALA A 7 -36.28 -20.19 1.10
CA ALA A 7 -37.08 -21.11 0.33
C ALA A 7 -37.02 -22.50 0.96
N PHE A 8 -38.13 -23.19 1.12
CA PHE A 8 -38.19 -24.52 1.71
C PHE A 8 -38.74 -25.56 0.74
N ASN A 9 -38.05 -26.69 0.63
CA ASN A 9 -38.48 -27.84 -0.13
C ASN A 9 -38.88 -28.96 0.83
N LYS A 10 -40.19 -29.26 0.85
CA LYS A 10 -40.75 -30.29 1.72
C LYS A 10 -40.26 -31.71 1.37
N THR A 11 -40.09 -32.00 0.07
CA THR A 11 -39.73 -33.32 -0.39
C THR A 11 -38.33 -33.73 0.04
N THR A 12 -37.38 -32.77 -0.03
CA THR A 12 -35.98 -32.99 0.35
C THR A 12 -35.68 -32.52 1.76
N ASN A 13 -36.61 -31.86 2.43
CA ASN A 13 -36.45 -31.24 3.73
C ASN A 13 -35.30 -30.21 3.81
N VAL A 14 -35.08 -29.48 2.71
CA VAL A 14 -34.02 -28.49 2.58
C VAL A 14 -34.58 -27.07 2.67
N ALA A 15 -34.04 -26.26 3.59
CA ALA A 15 -34.25 -24.83 3.64
C ALA A 15 -33.07 -24.14 2.94
N THR A 16 -33.32 -23.54 1.77
CA THR A 16 -32.29 -22.79 1.03
C THR A 16 -32.32 -21.33 1.46
N VAL A 17 -31.18 -20.82 1.90
CA VAL A 17 -30.98 -19.42 2.27
C VAL A 17 -30.41 -18.69 1.05
N LEU A 18 -31.08 -17.65 0.62
CA LEU A 18 -30.77 -16.90 -0.59
C LEU A 18 -30.59 -15.41 -0.24
N ASP A 19 -29.87 -14.68 -1.08
CA ASP A 19 -29.97 -13.22 -1.09
C ASP A 19 -31.40 -12.79 -1.44
N SER A 20 -31.83 -11.60 -1.03
CA SER A 20 -33.21 -11.13 -1.20
C SER A 20 -33.73 -11.18 -2.62
N GLY A 21 -32.84 -10.98 -3.62
CA GLY A 21 -33.13 -11.12 -5.07
C GLY A 21 -32.95 -12.52 -5.63
N GLY A 22 -32.50 -13.50 -4.82
CA GLY A 22 -32.20 -14.85 -5.28
C GLY A 22 -33.44 -15.59 -5.80
N SER A 23 -33.27 -16.42 -6.84
CA SER A 23 -34.34 -17.24 -7.43
C SER A 23 -34.65 -18.44 -6.54
N VAL A 24 -35.93 -18.66 -6.25
CA VAL A 24 -36.39 -19.82 -5.47
C VAL A 24 -36.13 -21.10 -6.28
N PRO A 25 -35.40 -22.10 -5.70
CA PRO A 25 -35.15 -23.38 -6.39
C PRO A 25 -36.43 -24.13 -6.75
N GLY A 26 -36.39 -24.89 -7.85
CA GLY A 26 -37.54 -25.72 -8.28
C GLY A 26 -37.99 -26.69 -7.20
N GLY A 27 -39.29 -26.82 -7.00
CA GLY A 27 -39.89 -27.67 -5.95
C GLY A 27 -39.88 -27.06 -4.56
N SER A 28 -39.33 -25.85 -4.40
CA SER A 28 -39.32 -25.10 -3.15
C SER A 28 -40.39 -23.99 -3.14
N VAL A 29 -40.82 -23.60 -1.96
CA VAL A 29 -41.71 -22.48 -1.72
C VAL A 29 -40.99 -21.39 -0.95
N GLU A 30 -41.17 -20.13 -1.31
CA GLU A 30 -40.68 -19.02 -0.54
C GLU A 30 -41.41 -18.95 0.81
N VAL A 31 -40.67 -19.01 1.89
CA VAL A 31 -41.21 -18.99 3.25
C VAL A 31 -41.31 -17.55 3.78
N GLY A 32 -40.35 -16.74 3.48
CA GLY A 32 -40.24 -15.36 3.89
C GLY A 32 -38.82 -14.84 3.91
N THR A 33 -38.65 -13.67 4.50
CA THR A 33 -37.35 -13.01 4.64
C THR A 33 -37.08 -12.66 6.09
N PHE A 34 -35.80 -12.57 6.48
CA PHE A 34 -35.36 -12.03 7.75
C PHE A 34 -34.11 -11.16 7.57
N GLU A 35 -33.88 -10.25 8.50
CA GLU A 35 -32.67 -9.43 8.51
C GLU A 35 -31.57 -10.12 9.31
N HIS A 36 -30.39 -10.25 8.72
CA HIS A 36 -29.22 -10.76 9.41
C HIS A 36 -28.49 -9.59 10.09
N PRO A 37 -28.21 -9.65 11.41
CA PRO A 37 -27.61 -8.54 12.15
C PRO A 37 -26.17 -8.24 11.69
N ASP A 38 -25.45 -9.26 11.24
CA ASP A 38 -24.09 -9.12 10.74
C ASP A 38 -24.08 -8.99 9.20
N ALA A 39 -23.36 -7.99 8.70
CA ALA A 39 -23.18 -7.80 7.27
C ALA A 39 -22.22 -8.83 6.64
N THR A 40 -21.44 -9.52 7.46
CA THR A 40 -20.40 -10.49 7.02
C THR A 40 -20.85 -11.94 7.11
N TYR A 41 -22.14 -12.18 7.44
CA TYR A 41 -22.64 -13.55 7.59
C TYR A 41 -21.87 -14.59 6.71
N PRO A 42 -21.93 -15.89 7.00
CA PRO A 42 -23.00 -16.53 7.77
C PRO A 42 -22.63 -16.74 9.26
N ASP A 43 -23.41 -16.14 10.14
CA ASP A 43 -23.52 -16.66 11.50
C ASP A 43 -24.55 -17.79 11.46
N SER A 44 -24.08 -19.02 11.58
CA SER A 44 -24.90 -20.22 11.45
C SER A 44 -26.04 -20.28 12.48
N LEU A 45 -25.82 -19.72 13.66
CA LEU A 45 -26.84 -19.69 14.72
C LEU A 45 -27.96 -18.71 14.41
N VAL A 46 -27.61 -17.51 13.91
CA VAL A 46 -28.61 -16.50 13.50
C VAL A 46 -29.42 -17.00 12.32
N ILE A 47 -28.78 -17.62 11.34
CA ILE A 47 -29.46 -18.22 10.18
C ILE A 47 -30.39 -19.36 10.63
N TYR A 48 -29.92 -20.25 11.50
CA TYR A 48 -30.73 -21.32 12.04
C TYR A 48 -32.00 -20.80 12.73
N HIS A 49 -31.88 -19.79 13.59
CA HIS A 49 -33.02 -19.17 14.25
C HIS A 49 -33.95 -18.47 13.26
N GLY A 50 -33.43 -17.74 12.29
CA GLY A 50 -34.21 -17.08 11.26
C GLY A 50 -35.04 -18.08 10.43
N VAL A 51 -34.41 -19.17 9.99
CA VAL A 51 -35.11 -20.25 9.25
C VAL A 51 -36.19 -20.90 10.11
N ARG A 52 -35.88 -21.27 11.36
CA ARG A 52 -36.85 -21.88 12.27
C ARG A 52 -38.04 -20.97 12.50
N ASP A 53 -37.82 -19.70 12.80
CA ASP A 53 -38.90 -18.76 13.16
C ASP A 53 -39.80 -18.49 11.94
N LEU A 54 -39.27 -18.42 10.73
CA LEU A 54 -40.04 -18.26 9.51
C LEU A 54 -40.88 -19.51 9.20
N LEU A 55 -40.31 -20.70 9.29
CA LEU A 55 -41.05 -21.97 9.13
C LEU A 55 -42.17 -22.09 10.12
N TYR A 56 -41.93 -21.75 11.40
CA TYR A 56 -42.95 -21.77 12.44
C TYR A 56 -44.08 -20.78 12.14
N LYS A 57 -43.77 -19.52 11.83
CA LYS A 57 -44.75 -18.48 11.50
C LYS A 57 -45.60 -18.86 10.29
N ARG A 58 -45.01 -19.44 9.28
CA ARG A 58 -45.69 -19.86 8.04
C ARG A 58 -46.67 -21.02 8.34
N SER A 59 -46.20 -22.04 9.05
CA SER A 59 -47.01 -23.19 9.49
C SER A 59 -48.24 -22.75 10.30
N ALA A 60 -48.06 -21.81 11.21
CA ALA A 60 -49.15 -21.27 12.02
C ALA A 60 -50.18 -20.45 11.20
N LYS A 61 -49.73 -19.77 10.13
CA LYS A 61 -50.60 -18.92 9.29
C LYS A 61 -51.43 -19.69 8.25
N ASN A 62 -50.97 -20.84 7.78
CA ASN A 62 -51.60 -21.59 6.71
C ASN A 62 -51.89 -23.06 7.13
N PRO A 63 -52.92 -23.31 7.96
CA PRO A 63 -53.30 -24.68 8.36
C PRO A 63 -53.59 -25.59 7.17
N ALA A 64 -54.11 -25.05 6.04
CA ALA A 64 -54.36 -25.82 4.82
C ALA A 64 -53.05 -26.35 4.16
N GLU A 65 -51.92 -25.74 4.45
CA GLU A 65 -50.57 -26.19 4.06
C GLU A 65 -49.91 -27.09 5.13
N ALA A 66 -50.65 -27.48 6.17
CA ALA A 66 -50.08 -28.23 7.30
C ALA A 66 -49.34 -29.51 6.90
N GLY A 67 -49.77 -30.17 5.84
CA GLY A 67 -49.04 -31.29 5.26
C GLY A 67 -47.76 -30.96 4.55
N PHE A 68 -47.45 -29.68 4.27
CA PHE A 68 -46.24 -29.21 3.64
C PHE A 68 -45.10 -28.99 4.64
N TRP A 69 -45.44 -28.63 5.88
CA TRP A 69 -44.43 -28.27 6.88
C TRP A 69 -43.99 -29.46 7.73
N PRO A 70 -42.78 -29.47 8.26
CA PRO A 70 -42.35 -30.51 9.21
C PRO A 70 -43.37 -30.65 10.36
N ASN A 71 -43.76 -31.89 10.68
CA ASN A 71 -44.74 -32.14 11.75
C ASN A 71 -44.30 -31.65 13.13
N ASN A 72 -43.00 -31.53 13.31
CA ASN A 72 -42.41 -30.97 14.52
C ASN A 72 -41.36 -29.91 14.13
N ILE A 73 -41.79 -28.65 14.03
CA ILE A 73 -40.92 -27.51 13.70
C ILE A 73 -39.91 -27.24 14.82
N VAL A 74 -40.14 -27.73 16.01
CA VAL A 74 -39.19 -27.63 17.13
C VAL A 74 -37.99 -28.52 16.89
N ASP A 75 -38.14 -29.61 16.12
CA ASP A 75 -37.08 -30.51 15.72
C ASP A 75 -36.50 -30.12 14.33
N MET A 76 -35.76 -29.03 14.33
CA MET A 76 -35.03 -28.58 13.13
C MET A 76 -33.88 -29.53 12.72
N GLN A 77 -33.61 -30.60 13.49
CA GLN A 77 -32.53 -31.55 13.17
C GLN A 77 -32.76 -32.29 11.84
N SER A 78 -34.03 -32.40 11.42
CA SER A 78 -34.37 -32.97 10.12
C SER A 78 -34.26 -32.00 8.95
N VAL A 79 -34.11 -30.69 9.19
CA VAL A 79 -34.03 -29.66 8.15
C VAL A 79 -32.59 -29.39 7.80
N THR A 80 -32.21 -29.64 6.56
CA THR A 80 -30.91 -29.25 6.04
C THR A 80 -30.94 -27.78 5.62
N ILE A 81 -30.01 -26.97 6.08
CA ILE A 81 -29.84 -25.60 5.65
C ILE A 81 -28.81 -25.53 4.53
N ASP A 82 -29.23 -25.15 3.33
CA ASP A 82 -28.37 -24.95 2.17
C ASP A 82 -28.12 -23.45 1.95
N MET A 83 -26.91 -23.00 2.28
CA MET A 83 -26.52 -21.60 2.21
C MET A 83 -26.13 -21.24 0.78
N LYS A 84 -27.00 -20.54 0.07
CA LYS A 84 -26.73 -19.98 -1.27
C LYS A 84 -26.54 -18.47 -1.25
N ALA A 85 -26.86 -17.81 -0.11
CA ALA A 85 -26.61 -16.37 0.02
C ALA A 85 -25.10 -16.10 0.02
N THR A 86 -24.74 -15.03 -0.67
CA THR A 86 -23.34 -14.62 -0.80
C THR A 86 -23.00 -13.67 0.36
N PRO A 87 -22.04 -13.99 1.23
CA PRO A 87 -21.59 -13.06 2.25
C PRO A 87 -21.20 -11.70 1.64
N ARG A 88 -21.44 -10.63 2.36
CA ARG A 88 -21.08 -9.30 1.88
C ARG A 88 -19.56 -9.19 1.66
N LEU A 89 -19.17 -8.53 0.56
CA LEU A 89 -17.77 -8.19 0.33
C LEU A 89 -17.24 -7.27 1.45
N THR A 90 -16.14 -7.64 2.06
CA THR A 90 -15.45 -6.90 3.13
C THR A 90 -13.94 -6.96 2.94
N VAL A 91 -13.23 -5.98 3.48
CA VAL A 91 -11.75 -6.02 3.54
C VAL A 91 -11.35 -6.94 4.69
N ALA A 92 -10.64 -8.03 4.38
CA ALA A 92 -10.13 -8.99 5.35
C ALA A 92 -8.78 -8.55 5.91
N THR A 93 -7.84 -8.17 5.04
CA THR A 93 -6.54 -7.61 5.42
C THR A 93 -6.45 -6.18 4.93
N LYS A 94 -6.39 -5.23 5.87
CA LYS A 94 -6.28 -3.80 5.56
C LYS A 94 -4.87 -3.42 5.14
N LEU A 95 -4.79 -2.37 4.34
CA LEU A 95 -3.52 -1.71 4.06
C LEU A 95 -2.93 -1.08 5.33
N PRO A 96 -1.60 -1.02 5.46
CA PRO A 96 -0.97 -0.21 6.50
C PRO A 96 -1.39 1.27 6.33
N ARG A 97 -1.77 1.94 7.41
CA ARG A 97 -2.25 3.33 7.34
C ARG A 97 -1.18 4.28 6.78
N VAL A 98 0.08 4.04 7.12
CA VAL A 98 1.23 4.80 6.68
C VAL A 98 2.36 3.85 6.36
N VAL A 99 3.00 4.06 5.22
CA VAL A 99 4.27 3.45 4.84
C VAL A 99 5.28 4.58 4.71
N SER A 100 6.43 4.44 5.38
CA SER A 100 7.54 5.38 5.28
C SER A 100 8.72 4.71 4.62
N THR A 101 9.32 5.36 3.64
CA THR A 101 10.46 4.85 2.88
C THR A 101 11.38 5.99 2.45
N ILE A 102 12.47 5.65 1.79
CA ILE A 102 13.38 6.60 1.13
C ILE A 102 13.29 6.48 -0.39
N GLU A 103 13.80 7.46 -1.09
CA GLU A 103 13.91 7.39 -2.55
C GLU A 103 14.76 6.20 -3.00
N GLY A 104 14.37 5.59 -4.11
CA GLY A 104 15.06 4.44 -4.70
C GLY A 104 14.54 3.08 -4.23
N GLU A 105 13.78 3.01 -3.15
CA GLU A 105 13.24 1.75 -2.64
C GLU A 105 11.99 1.30 -3.40
N ASP A 106 11.70 0.01 -3.31
CA ASP A 106 10.48 -0.60 -3.85
C ASP A 106 9.44 -0.76 -2.74
N ILE A 107 8.17 -0.47 -3.06
CA ILE A 107 7.05 -0.58 -2.14
C ILE A 107 6.00 -1.52 -2.68
N ASN A 108 5.46 -2.37 -1.79
CA ASN A 108 4.35 -3.25 -2.08
C ASN A 108 3.20 -3.04 -1.10
N TRP A 109 1.96 -2.93 -1.61
CA TRP A 109 0.74 -3.03 -0.83
C TRP A 109 -0.05 -4.24 -1.29
N HIS A 110 -0.59 -4.98 -0.33
CA HIS A 110 -1.47 -6.10 -0.60
C HIS A 110 -2.76 -5.96 0.18
N ILE A 111 -3.89 -6.24 -0.49
CA ILE A 111 -5.22 -6.25 0.12
C ILE A 111 -5.85 -7.63 -0.06
N ASP A 112 -6.43 -8.16 1.03
CA ASP A 112 -7.28 -9.34 0.96
C ASP A 112 -8.73 -8.95 1.22
N VAL A 113 -9.63 -9.63 0.54
CA VAL A 113 -11.08 -9.47 0.73
C VAL A 113 -11.71 -10.79 1.13
N ALA A 114 -12.80 -10.71 1.88
CA ALA A 114 -13.62 -11.85 2.26
C ALA A 114 -15.08 -11.62 1.83
N GLY A 115 -15.81 -12.70 1.59
CA GLY A 115 -17.17 -12.64 1.04
C GLY A 115 -17.19 -12.13 -0.40
N GLY A 116 -18.33 -11.58 -0.82
CA GLY A 116 -18.54 -11.16 -2.20
C GLY A 116 -18.62 -12.32 -3.17
N LYS A 117 -18.82 -12.03 -4.44
CA LYS A 117 -18.91 -12.99 -5.53
C LYS A 117 -17.70 -12.84 -6.46
N ALA A 118 -16.88 -13.88 -6.59
CA ALA A 118 -15.79 -13.90 -7.56
C ALA A 118 -16.32 -13.88 -9.03
N PRO A 119 -15.55 -13.38 -10.00
CA PRO A 119 -14.22 -12.82 -9.84
C PRO A 119 -14.22 -11.41 -9.24
N PHE A 120 -13.10 -11.05 -8.60
CA PHE A 120 -12.86 -9.70 -8.11
C PHE A 120 -12.02 -8.92 -9.10
N THR A 121 -12.30 -7.63 -9.22
CA THR A 121 -11.47 -6.68 -9.98
C THR A 121 -10.89 -5.64 -9.03
N TYR A 122 -9.68 -5.19 -9.33
CA TYR A 122 -8.91 -4.26 -8.51
C TYR A 122 -8.62 -3.01 -9.31
N LYS A 123 -8.73 -1.86 -8.67
CA LYS A 123 -8.36 -0.57 -9.23
C LYS A 123 -7.60 0.21 -8.19
N TRP A 124 -6.35 0.55 -8.49
CA TRP A 124 -5.55 1.40 -7.64
C TRP A 124 -5.59 2.84 -8.15
N GLN A 125 -5.64 3.77 -7.21
CA GLN A 125 -5.65 5.21 -7.45
C GLN A 125 -4.57 5.88 -6.61
N PHE A 126 -4.03 6.96 -7.11
CA PHE A 126 -3.05 7.79 -6.44
C PHE A 126 -3.57 9.21 -6.31
N LYS A 127 -3.28 9.85 -5.18
CA LYS A 127 -3.48 11.26 -4.92
C LYS A 127 -2.20 11.83 -4.32
N ALA A 128 -1.54 12.74 -5.03
CA ALA A 128 -0.34 13.41 -4.55
C ALA A 128 -0.60 14.20 -3.25
N ASP A 129 0.43 14.35 -2.42
CA ASP A 129 0.36 15.14 -1.19
C ASP A 129 0.58 16.64 -1.49
N THR A 130 -0.30 17.18 -2.36
CA THR A 130 -0.29 18.58 -2.75
C THR A 130 -1.69 19.17 -2.64
N ALA A 131 -1.79 20.46 -2.35
CA ALA A 131 -3.07 21.14 -2.23
C ALA A 131 -3.87 21.04 -3.54
N GLY A 132 -5.15 20.63 -3.43
CA GLY A 132 -6.05 20.49 -4.58
C GLY A 132 -5.90 19.17 -5.36
N ALA A 133 -4.97 18.28 -5.00
CA ALA A 133 -4.85 16.98 -5.63
C ALA A 133 -6.11 16.12 -5.41
N VAL A 134 -6.49 15.36 -6.44
CA VAL A 134 -7.59 14.40 -6.43
C VAL A 134 -7.08 13.01 -6.74
N PHE A 135 -7.85 11.97 -6.38
CA PHE A 135 -7.50 10.61 -6.78
C PHE A 135 -7.60 10.44 -8.30
N ALA A 136 -6.54 9.93 -8.89
CA ALA A 136 -6.47 9.53 -10.30
C ALA A 136 -6.14 8.03 -10.38
N ASP A 137 -6.68 7.36 -11.37
CA ASP A 137 -6.39 5.93 -11.61
C ASP A 137 -4.91 5.76 -11.97
N ILE A 138 -4.27 4.76 -11.36
CA ILE A 138 -2.93 4.32 -11.78
C ILE A 138 -3.13 3.49 -13.04
N ASP A 139 -2.51 3.92 -14.15
CA ASP A 139 -2.64 3.25 -15.42
C ASP A 139 -2.01 1.85 -15.39
N SER A 140 -2.85 0.82 -15.59
CA SER A 140 -2.43 -0.58 -15.63
C SER A 140 -1.60 -0.93 -16.87
N GLY A 141 -1.59 -0.08 -17.89
CA GLY A 141 -0.72 -0.23 -19.06
C GLY A 141 0.74 0.11 -18.73
N SER A 142 0.97 1.06 -17.84
CA SER A 142 2.31 1.43 -17.35
C SER A 142 2.69 0.70 -16.07
N ASN A 143 1.73 0.29 -15.25
CA ASN A 143 1.94 -0.54 -14.05
C ASN A 143 0.89 -1.65 -13.97
N ALA A 144 1.20 -2.82 -14.51
CA ALA A 144 0.27 -3.96 -14.56
C ALA A 144 -0.24 -4.39 -13.17
N SER A 145 0.51 -4.13 -12.09
CA SER A 145 0.10 -4.44 -10.73
C SER A 145 -1.10 -3.61 -10.26
N ALA A 146 -1.38 -2.47 -10.89
CA ALA A 146 -2.51 -1.60 -10.55
C ALA A 146 -3.89 -2.24 -10.81
N ALA A 147 -3.94 -3.36 -11.53
CA ALA A 147 -5.15 -4.16 -11.76
C ALA A 147 -5.21 -5.44 -10.91
N THR A 148 -4.35 -5.59 -9.91
CA THR A 148 -4.24 -6.79 -9.06
C THR A 148 -4.42 -6.47 -7.58
N ALA A 149 -4.55 -7.51 -6.74
CA ALA A 149 -4.63 -7.36 -5.28
C ALA A 149 -3.36 -6.74 -4.67
N THR A 150 -2.24 -6.78 -5.39
CA THR A 150 -0.95 -6.24 -4.92
C THR A 150 -0.49 -5.13 -5.85
N LEU A 151 -0.35 -3.92 -5.33
CA LEU A 151 0.32 -2.83 -6.04
C LEU A 151 1.80 -2.82 -5.71
N THR A 152 2.64 -2.79 -6.73
CA THR A 152 4.10 -2.63 -6.62
C THR A 152 4.51 -1.30 -7.23
N LEU A 153 5.26 -0.51 -6.50
CA LEU A 153 5.98 0.67 -7.00
C LEU A 153 7.47 0.39 -6.90
N SER A 154 8.16 0.50 -8.02
CA SER A 154 9.62 0.36 -8.03
C SER A 154 10.29 1.73 -8.09
N ASN A 155 11.43 1.84 -7.38
CA ASN A 155 12.27 3.04 -7.38
C ASN A 155 11.47 4.31 -7.07
N VAL A 156 10.80 4.33 -5.90
CA VAL A 156 9.98 5.48 -5.50
C VAL A 156 10.80 6.76 -5.38
N THR A 157 10.18 7.88 -5.71
CA THR A 157 10.78 9.22 -5.64
C THR A 157 9.94 10.13 -4.74
N ALA A 158 10.39 11.34 -4.46
CA ALA A 158 9.60 12.33 -3.72
C ALA A 158 8.21 12.56 -4.35
N THR A 159 8.08 12.45 -5.67
CA THR A 159 6.79 12.59 -6.38
C THR A 159 5.87 11.39 -6.19
N SER A 160 6.36 10.27 -5.66
CA SER A 160 5.56 9.11 -5.29
C SER A 160 4.86 9.29 -3.93
N ALA A 161 5.25 10.31 -3.15
CA ALA A 161 4.61 10.59 -1.87
C ALA A 161 3.16 11.03 -2.05
N GLY A 162 2.27 10.46 -1.23
CA GLY A 162 0.84 10.73 -1.31
C GLY A 162 -0.02 9.57 -0.83
N THR A 163 -1.32 9.68 -1.07
CA THR A 163 -2.29 8.67 -0.65
C THR A 163 -2.61 7.72 -1.80
N TYR A 164 -2.44 6.44 -1.55
CA TYR A 164 -2.83 5.35 -2.44
C TYR A 164 -4.16 4.77 -1.96
N LYS A 165 -5.06 4.49 -2.89
CA LYS A 165 -6.36 3.90 -2.62
C LYS A 165 -6.58 2.70 -3.54
N VAL A 166 -7.08 1.59 -2.98
CA VAL A 166 -7.55 0.46 -3.75
C VAL A 166 -9.07 0.39 -3.67
N ILE A 167 -9.70 0.10 -4.80
CA ILE A 167 -11.12 -0.21 -4.92
C ILE A 167 -11.21 -1.64 -5.42
N VAL A 168 -11.86 -2.51 -4.65
CA VAL A 168 -12.14 -3.90 -5.04
C VAL A 168 -13.61 -4.02 -5.36
N THR A 169 -13.92 -4.58 -6.53
CA THR A 169 -15.29 -4.78 -7.00
C THR A 169 -15.53 -6.27 -7.23
N ASP A 170 -16.62 -6.78 -6.72
CA ASP A 170 -17.05 -8.16 -6.95
C ASP A 170 -17.88 -8.31 -8.24
N ALA A 171 -18.18 -9.56 -8.64
CA ALA A 171 -18.97 -9.85 -9.85
C ALA A 171 -20.42 -9.35 -9.78
N ASN A 172 -20.92 -8.94 -8.63
CA ASN A 172 -22.23 -8.31 -8.45
C ASN A 172 -22.16 -6.77 -8.53
N GLY A 173 -20.96 -6.19 -8.69
CA GLY A 173 -20.75 -4.75 -8.70
C GLY A 173 -20.66 -4.13 -7.29
N THR A 174 -20.59 -4.94 -6.22
CA THR A 174 -20.38 -4.45 -4.87
C THR A 174 -18.92 -4.03 -4.70
N THR A 175 -18.68 -2.88 -4.07
CA THR A 175 -17.34 -2.34 -3.89
C THR A 175 -16.96 -2.22 -2.43
N VAL A 176 -15.66 -2.41 -2.14
CA VAL A 176 -15.00 -2.00 -0.90
C VAL A 176 -13.72 -1.27 -1.25
N GLU A 177 -13.29 -0.38 -0.37
CA GLU A 177 -12.06 0.40 -0.57
C GLU A 177 -11.22 0.48 0.70
N ASP A 178 -9.93 0.70 0.52
CA ASP A 178 -8.99 1.01 1.59
C ASP A 178 -7.90 1.95 1.11
N THR A 179 -7.20 2.61 2.05
CA THR A 179 -6.21 3.64 1.74
C THR A 179 -4.95 3.49 2.59
N SER A 180 -3.82 3.90 2.00
CA SER A 180 -2.52 3.99 2.65
C SER A 180 -1.82 5.29 2.28
N LEU A 181 -1.17 5.95 3.23
CA LEU A 181 -0.30 7.10 2.97
C LEU A 181 1.13 6.59 2.73
N LEU A 182 1.76 7.00 1.63
CA LEU A 182 3.19 6.84 1.39
C LEU A 182 3.91 8.15 1.75
N ALA A 183 4.79 8.09 2.73
CA ALA A 183 5.73 9.14 3.05
C ALA A 183 7.10 8.77 2.50
N VAL A 184 7.61 9.55 1.54
CA VAL A 184 8.96 9.40 1.00
C VAL A 184 9.83 10.47 1.62
N GLY A 185 10.79 10.06 2.42
CA GLY A 185 11.72 10.94 3.11
C GLY A 185 13.14 10.78 2.61
N TYR A 186 13.96 11.71 3.03
CA TYR A 186 15.41 11.58 2.91
C TYR A 186 15.96 11.28 4.32
N TYR A 187 16.93 10.36 4.40
CA TYR A 187 17.80 10.39 5.56
C TYR A 187 18.72 11.59 5.40
N GLU A 188 18.69 12.52 6.38
CA GLU A 188 19.71 13.54 6.44
C GLU A 188 21.07 12.90 6.69
N ALA A 189 22.09 13.41 6.01
CA ALA A 189 23.46 12.95 6.26
C ALA A 189 23.84 13.23 7.71
N SER A 190 24.24 12.20 8.45
CA SER A 190 24.83 12.32 9.79
C SER A 190 26.32 12.62 9.72
N SER A 191 26.96 12.35 8.59
CA SER A 191 28.34 12.72 8.28
C SER A 191 28.58 12.77 6.78
N LEU A 192 29.64 13.48 6.38
CA LEU A 192 30.18 13.49 5.01
C LEU A 192 31.52 12.76 5.00
N VAL A 193 31.77 11.98 3.97
CA VAL A 193 33.04 11.26 3.78
C VAL A 193 33.65 11.69 2.45
N ALA A 194 34.92 12.07 2.46
CA ALA A 194 35.70 12.42 1.29
C ALA A 194 36.48 11.21 0.78
N THR A 195 36.42 10.94 -0.51
CA THR A 195 37.18 9.86 -1.16
C THR A 195 37.94 10.39 -2.37
N PRO A 196 39.26 10.48 -2.33
CA PRO A 196 40.14 10.24 -1.17
C PRO A 196 39.98 11.30 -0.06
N ALA A 197 40.35 10.95 1.18
CA ALA A 197 40.28 11.86 2.35
C ALA A 197 41.40 12.92 2.37
N SER A 198 42.41 12.77 1.54
CA SER A 198 43.50 13.73 1.35
C SER A 198 43.97 13.73 -0.09
N LEU A 199 44.49 14.86 -0.55
CA LEU A 199 45.09 15.02 -1.88
C LEU A 199 46.55 15.37 -1.79
N ALA A 200 47.38 14.65 -2.53
CA ALA A 200 48.74 15.04 -2.88
C ALA A 200 48.75 15.58 -4.32
N LEU A 201 49.07 16.84 -4.48
CA LEU A 201 49.12 17.55 -5.77
C LEU A 201 50.57 17.86 -6.15
N SER A 202 50.87 17.94 -7.44
CA SER A 202 52.15 18.44 -7.99
C SER A 202 51.88 19.66 -8.84
N VAL A 203 52.67 20.70 -8.68
CA VAL A 203 52.56 21.89 -9.51
C VAL A 203 52.96 21.55 -10.94
N ALA A 204 53.85 20.58 -11.14
CA ALA A 204 54.26 20.14 -12.48
C ALA A 204 53.18 19.40 -13.25
N ASP A 205 52.37 18.56 -12.54
CA ASP A 205 51.49 17.58 -13.19
C ASP A 205 49.99 17.96 -13.13
N ASP A 206 49.59 18.71 -12.08
CA ASP A 206 48.15 18.84 -11.72
C ASP A 206 47.58 20.26 -12.00
N THR A 207 48.35 21.20 -12.59
CA THR A 207 47.91 22.59 -12.76
C THR A 207 46.74 22.76 -13.75
N THR A 208 46.63 21.90 -14.75
CA THR A 208 45.62 22.03 -15.80
C THR A 208 44.28 21.48 -15.34
N ASP A 209 44.22 20.22 -14.94
CA ASP A 209 42.97 19.52 -14.65
C ASP A 209 42.69 19.44 -13.16
N GLY A 210 43.71 19.45 -12.31
CA GLY A 210 43.61 19.22 -10.88
C GLY A 210 43.30 17.76 -10.54
N LYS A 211 43.04 17.53 -9.24
CA LYS A 211 42.56 16.24 -8.74
C LYS A 211 41.17 16.37 -8.14
N THR A 212 40.42 15.28 -8.20
CA THR A 212 39.07 15.26 -7.72
C THR A 212 38.90 14.43 -6.45
N VAL A 213 37.96 14.85 -5.61
CA VAL A 213 37.49 14.14 -4.42
C VAL A 213 35.99 13.98 -4.54
N THR A 214 35.49 12.78 -4.37
CA THR A 214 34.05 12.52 -4.29
C THR A 214 33.61 12.63 -2.84
N ILE A 215 32.55 13.40 -2.59
CA ILE A 215 31.95 13.56 -1.27
C ILE A 215 30.70 12.65 -1.22
N ILE A 216 30.66 11.80 -0.22
CA ILE A 216 29.59 10.81 0.01
C ILE A 216 28.90 11.11 1.33
N ALA A 217 27.59 11.10 1.33
CA ALA A 217 26.79 11.20 2.56
C ALA A 217 26.67 9.82 3.24
N MET A 218 26.68 9.84 4.57
CA MET A 218 26.50 8.65 5.40
C MET A 218 25.32 8.84 6.37
N PRO A 219 24.51 7.80 6.62
CA PRO A 219 24.62 6.43 6.09
C PRO A 219 24.43 6.38 4.58
N VAL A 220 24.87 5.30 3.95
CA VAL A 220 24.69 5.10 2.49
C VAL A 220 23.21 5.22 2.14
N GLY A 221 22.89 6.02 1.11
CA GLY A 221 21.53 6.37 0.74
C GLY A 221 21.01 7.68 1.36
N ALA A 222 21.75 8.27 2.29
CA ALA A 222 21.41 9.60 2.79
C ALA A 222 21.61 10.67 1.71
N SER A 223 20.73 11.69 1.70
CA SER A 223 20.93 12.86 0.83
C SER A 223 22.10 13.69 1.34
N ALA A 224 23.07 13.95 0.47
CA ALA A 224 24.16 14.89 0.79
C ALA A 224 23.63 16.34 0.89
N GLY A 225 22.45 16.63 0.35
CA GLY A 225 21.96 18.00 0.18
C GLY A 225 22.80 18.80 -0.80
N THR A 226 22.69 20.11 -0.75
CA THR A 226 23.52 21.01 -1.58
C THR A 226 24.89 21.19 -0.90
N LEU A 227 25.95 20.65 -1.54
CA LEU A 227 27.31 20.81 -1.06
C LEU A 227 27.90 22.15 -1.46
N SER A 228 28.65 22.76 -0.57
CA SER A 228 29.38 24.01 -0.78
C SER A 228 30.72 23.99 -0.07
N ILE A 229 31.65 24.84 -0.52
CA ILE A 229 32.94 25.03 0.16
C ILE A 229 32.71 26.00 1.33
N LYS A 230 32.83 25.52 2.56
CA LYS A 230 32.72 26.31 3.79
C LYS A 230 34.02 27.08 4.06
N THR A 231 35.15 26.40 3.88
CA THR A 231 36.49 26.99 4.01
C THR A 231 37.30 26.63 2.79
N ALA A 232 37.74 27.64 2.05
CA ALA A 232 38.61 27.43 0.89
C ALA A 232 40.03 27.09 1.37
N PRO A 233 40.87 26.39 0.57
CA PRO A 233 42.27 26.21 0.85
C PRO A 233 43.01 27.54 0.80
N ASP A 234 44.22 27.59 1.33
CA ASP A 234 45.12 28.74 1.16
C ASP A 234 45.31 29.01 -0.36
N SER A 235 44.88 30.20 -0.81
CA SER A 235 44.92 30.61 -2.20
C SER A 235 46.32 30.69 -2.79
N GLY A 236 47.34 30.81 -1.96
CA GLY A 236 48.75 30.70 -2.35
C GLY A 236 49.22 29.27 -2.55
N ARG A 237 48.44 28.25 -2.21
CA ARG A 237 48.77 26.83 -2.27
C ARG A 237 47.90 26.08 -3.29
N ALA A 238 46.58 26.27 -3.19
CA ALA A 238 45.64 25.59 -4.05
C ALA A 238 44.33 26.39 -4.24
N THR A 239 43.62 26.06 -5.29
CA THR A 239 42.25 26.51 -5.52
C THR A 239 41.31 25.31 -5.51
N ALA A 240 40.07 25.51 -5.10
CA ALA A 240 39.05 24.45 -5.05
C ALA A 240 37.73 24.92 -5.64
N THR A 241 37.06 24.02 -6.36
CA THR A 241 35.68 24.23 -6.88
C THR A 241 34.87 22.98 -6.62
N ILE A 242 33.56 23.11 -6.42
CA ILE A 242 32.64 21.98 -6.20
C ILE A 242 31.52 22.02 -7.23
N SER A 243 31.20 20.86 -7.78
CA SER A 243 30.08 20.67 -8.69
C SER A 243 29.36 19.36 -8.33
N GLY A 244 28.09 19.44 -7.91
CA GLY A 244 27.38 18.30 -7.33
C GLY A 244 28.13 17.76 -6.11
N ASN A 245 28.53 16.50 -6.14
CA ASN A 245 29.29 15.82 -5.09
C ASN A 245 30.78 15.69 -5.40
N VAL A 246 31.29 16.36 -6.41
CA VAL A 246 32.70 16.30 -6.82
C VAL A 246 33.40 17.64 -6.52
N LEU A 247 34.41 17.56 -5.66
CA LEU A 247 35.34 18.66 -5.37
C LEU A 247 36.56 18.49 -6.32
N THR A 248 36.90 19.56 -7.06
CA THR A 248 38.11 19.62 -7.87
C THR A 248 39.09 20.59 -7.21
N VAL A 249 40.33 20.15 -7.00
CA VAL A 249 41.40 20.95 -6.38
C VAL A 249 42.58 21.06 -7.35
N LYS A 250 43.04 22.28 -7.57
CA LYS A 250 44.20 22.60 -8.43
C LYS A 250 45.33 23.22 -7.61
N PRO A 251 46.58 22.79 -7.80
CA PRO A 251 47.71 23.40 -7.13
C PRO A 251 48.01 24.81 -7.67
N VAL A 252 48.59 25.64 -6.86
CA VAL A 252 49.05 26.97 -7.19
C VAL A 252 50.57 27.07 -6.99
N ALA A 253 51.06 26.70 -5.78
CA ALA A 253 52.46 26.66 -5.49
C ALA A 253 52.80 25.62 -4.42
N ALA A 254 53.95 25.01 -4.48
CA ALA A 254 54.44 24.07 -3.50
C ALA A 254 54.65 24.75 -2.12
N GLY A 255 54.48 23.99 -1.05
CA GLY A 255 54.72 24.45 0.31
C GLY A 255 53.91 23.71 1.38
N ASP A 256 53.64 24.39 2.51
CA ASP A 256 52.95 23.80 3.64
C ASP A 256 51.56 23.26 3.27
N ALA A 257 51.15 22.23 3.95
CA ALA A 257 49.82 21.63 3.76
C ALA A 257 48.71 22.66 4.05
N THR A 258 47.66 22.61 3.27
CA THR A 258 46.42 23.36 3.44
C THR A 258 45.23 22.42 3.55
N SER A 259 44.04 22.93 3.72
CA SER A 259 42.80 22.11 3.72
C SER A 259 41.63 22.85 3.10
N VAL A 260 40.69 22.07 2.64
CA VAL A 260 39.37 22.57 2.24
C VAL A 260 38.32 21.92 3.12
N VAL A 261 37.32 22.69 3.54
CA VAL A 261 36.16 22.17 4.27
C VAL A 261 34.94 22.25 3.36
N VAL A 262 34.31 21.12 3.13
CA VAL A 262 33.03 21.00 2.41
C VAL A 262 31.91 20.77 3.38
N THR A 263 30.78 21.43 3.19
CA THR A 263 29.58 21.34 4.04
C THR A 263 28.33 21.14 3.22
N ASN A 264 27.31 20.54 3.82
CA ASN A 264 25.92 20.58 3.35
C ASN A 264 25.05 21.55 4.17
N GLY A 265 25.65 22.37 5.02
CA GLY A 265 24.98 23.26 5.95
C GLY A 265 24.76 22.68 7.36
N THR A 266 24.78 21.35 7.52
CA THR A 266 24.58 20.65 8.80
C THR A 266 25.83 19.93 9.26
N VAL A 267 26.49 19.23 8.34
CA VAL A 267 27.71 18.46 8.61
C VAL A 267 28.83 18.84 7.66
N ASP A 268 30.06 18.73 8.14
CA ASP A 268 31.28 19.15 7.44
C ASP A 268 32.19 17.96 7.20
N VAL A 269 33.00 18.04 6.12
CA VAL A 269 34.15 17.16 5.89
C VAL A 269 35.38 17.97 5.51
N THR A 270 36.49 17.63 6.11
CA THR A 270 37.80 18.31 5.86
C THR A 270 38.67 17.42 4.98
N ILE A 271 39.21 17.98 3.91
CA ILE A 271 40.15 17.34 3.00
C ILE A 271 41.50 18.02 3.15
N THR A 272 42.51 17.27 3.53
CA THR A 272 43.88 17.79 3.62
C THR A 272 44.53 17.80 2.24
N ILE A 273 45.25 18.86 1.89
CA ILE A 273 45.92 19.08 0.63
C ILE A 273 47.42 19.33 0.87
N THR A 274 48.26 18.55 0.22
CA THR A 274 49.68 18.79 0.13
C THR A 274 50.04 19.14 -1.30
N VAL A 275 50.92 20.11 -1.50
CA VAL A 275 51.37 20.54 -2.82
C VAL A 275 52.87 20.46 -2.88
N ALA A 276 53.37 19.59 -3.77
CA ALA A 276 54.78 19.43 -4.10
C ALA A 276 55.14 20.20 -5.39
N GLU A 277 56.44 20.36 -5.67
CA GLU A 277 56.93 20.95 -6.93
C GLU A 277 56.67 20.05 -8.13
#